data_4d293a2daf3d5ea5726bca72e241739d
#
_entry.id   4d293a2daf3d5ea5726bca72e241739d
#
_cell.length_a   1.000
_cell.length_b   1.000
_cell.length_c   1.000
_cell.angle_alpha   90.00
_cell.angle_beta   90.00
_cell.angle_gamma   90.00
#
_symmetry.space_group_name_H-M   'P 1'
#
loop_
_entity.id
_entity.type
_entity.pdbx_description
1 polymer ?
#
loop_
_entity_poly.entity_id
_entity_poly.type
_entity_poly.pdbx_seq_one_letter_code
_entity_poly.pdbx_strand_id
1 'polypeptide(L)'
;MNHRHPALAAVLIVACLTTARGADNPLPALDSILRDTKARAKLEADNDRTFDQLYSYSREKITEYRNGVGDLKKREDKTSAHQANPTNAVLPPAAQTNAVSQKDGAITDTHSNVRGQACKKNDFLQNQDLLNRFQFKLAGQETVNGRPAWILDFVPASKNLPEHNLKDRFINKAAGRIWVDAGEFSLVKVDMHLTQSVDVALGLVGSVWKFTYYFERWRTDDGLWFTRKVDWHLEGREVILHRMVDYHEQTTNVQKINSAAAN
;
A
#
# COMPACT_ATOMS: atom_id res chain seq x y z
N MET A 1 -81.04 9.77 -37.27
CA MET A 1 -80.24 10.19 -36.15
C MET A 1 -79.21 9.05 -35.89
N ASN A 2 -78.00 9.21 -36.43
CA ASN A 2 -76.95 8.18 -36.39
C ASN A 2 -75.93 8.51 -35.31
N HIS A 3 -75.88 7.73 -34.25
CA HIS A 3 -74.84 7.81 -33.24
C HIS A 3 -73.66 6.88 -33.67
N ARG A 4 -72.55 7.50 -34.02
CA ARG A 4 -71.26 6.84 -34.26
C ARG A 4 -70.48 6.83 -32.93
N HIS A 5 -70.14 5.61 -32.42
CA HIS A 5 -69.22 5.43 -31.32
C HIS A 5 -67.78 5.34 -31.87
N PRO A 6 -66.78 6.06 -31.31
CA PRO A 6 -65.42 5.82 -31.66
C PRO A 6 -64.83 4.68 -30.80
N ALA A 7 -64.22 3.72 -31.46
CA ALA A 7 -63.50 2.62 -30.84
C ALA A 7 -62.17 3.14 -30.28
N LEU A 8 -61.95 2.99 -28.98
CA LEU A 8 -60.64 3.19 -28.32
C LEU A 8 -59.76 2.00 -28.62
N ALA A 9 -58.66 2.23 -29.37
CA ALA A 9 -57.59 1.24 -29.53
C ALA A 9 -56.59 1.40 -28.36
N ALA A 10 -56.57 0.42 -27.46
CA ALA A 10 -55.59 0.32 -26.40
C ALA A 10 -54.29 -0.24 -26.98
N VAL A 11 -53.23 0.57 -27.06
CA VAL A 11 -51.90 0.12 -27.41
C VAL A 11 -51.20 -0.39 -26.14
N LEU A 12 -51.01 -1.71 -26.06
CA LEU A 12 -50.29 -2.39 -25.00
C LEU A 12 -48.78 -2.28 -25.30
N ILE A 13 -48.07 -1.35 -24.62
CA ILE A 13 -46.62 -1.29 -24.67
C ILE A 13 -46.07 -2.33 -23.69
N VAL A 14 -45.63 -3.47 -24.19
CA VAL A 14 -44.89 -4.48 -23.43
C VAL A 14 -43.47 -3.96 -23.32
N ALA A 15 -43.12 -3.36 -22.17
CA ALA A 15 -41.75 -3.04 -21.81
C ALA A 15 -40.99 -4.32 -21.47
N CYS A 16 -40.17 -4.82 -22.40
CA CYS A 16 -39.20 -5.88 -22.13
C CYS A 16 -38.11 -5.30 -21.20
N LEU A 17 -38.27 -5.50 -19.91
CA LEU A 17 -37.20 -5.32 -18.92
C LEU A 17 -36.19 -6.47 -19.13
N THR A 18 -35.22 -6.27 -20.01
CA THR A 18 -34.02 -7.12 -20.04
C THR A 18 -33.21 -6.83 -18.77
N THR A 19 -33.42 -7.63 -17.73
CA THR A 19 -32.49 -7.71 -16.62
C THR A 19 -31.18 -8.26 -17.17
N ALA A 20 -30.22 -7.37 -17.43
CA ALA A 20 -28.84 -7.75 -17.66
C ALA A 20 -28.36 -8.43 -16.35
N ARG A 21 -28.50 -9.75 -16.27
CA ARG A 21 -27.74 -10.56 -15.34
C ARG A 21 -26.28 -10.35 -15.69
N GLY A 22 -25.58 -9.50 -14.93
CA GLY A 22 -24.13 -9.50 -14.93
C GLY A 22 -23.72 -10.96 -14.68
N ALA A 23 -22.96 -11.54 -15.60
CA ALA A 23 -22.38 -12.86 -15.40
C ALA A 23 -21.58 -12.77 -14.11
N ASP A 24 -22.03 -13.45 -13.05
CA ASP A 24 -21.27 -13.70 -11.83
C ASP A 24 -20.09 -14.58 -12.24
N ASN A 25 -19.01 -13.94 -12.75
CA ASN A 25 -17.75 -14.64 -12.90
C ASN A 25 -17.31 -15.05 -11.48
N PRO A 26 -17.14 -16.34 -11.21
CA PRO A 26 -16.72 -16.80 -9.91
C PRO A 26 -15.41 -16.09 -9.54
N LEU A 27 -15.32 -15.59 -8.31
CA LEU A 27 -14.09 -14.97 -7.80
C LEU A 27 -12.92 -15.96 -7.98
N PRO A 28 -11.73 -15.50 -8.40
CA PRO A 28 -10.58 -16.38 -8.55
C PRO A 28 -10.21 -17.02 -7.21
N ALA A 29 -9.57 -18.18 -7.27
CA ALA A 29 -9.08 -18.83 -6.06
C ALA A 29 -8.07 -17.94 -5.34
N LEU A 30 -8.20 -17.81 -4.02
CA LEU A 30 -7.32 -17.01 -3.18
C LEU A 30 -5.83 -17.30 -3.44
N ASP A 31 -5.46 -18.59 -3.54
CA ASP A 31 -4.08 -19.03 -3.78
C ASP A 31 -3.53 -18.50 -5.12
N SER A 32 -4.38 -18.40 -6.15
CA SER A 32 -3.94 -17.81 -7.42
C SER A 32 -3.66 -16.32 -7.28
N ILE A 33 -4.53 -15.56 -6.58
CA ILE A 33 -4.31 -14.14 -6.33
C ILE A 33 -3.00 -13.93 -5.56
N LEU A 34 -2.78 -14.68 -4.48
CA LEU A 34 -1.57 -14.56 -3.65
C LEU A 34 -0.30 -14.92 -4.44
N ARG A 35 -0.33 -15.99 -5.23
CA ARG A 35 0.78 -16.39 -6.09
C ARG A 35 1.13 -15.31 -7.10
N ASP A 36 0.13 -14.75 -7.78
CA ASP A 36 0.33 -13.79 -8.85
C ASP A 36 0.72 -12.41 -8.28
N THR A 37 0.17 -12.01 -7.12
CA THR A 37 0.62 -10.84 -6.35
C THR A 37 2.09 -10.96 -5.95
N LYS A 38 2.52 -12.13 -5.50
CA LYS A 38 3.93 -12.40 -5.17
C LYS A 38 4.84 -12.35 -6.38
N ALA A 39 4.40 -12.88 -7.52
CA ALA A 39 5.14 -12.77 -8.78
C ALA A 39 5.28 -11.30 -9.20
N ARG A 40 4.21 -10.51 -9.09
CA ARG A 40 4.22 -9.07 -9.38
C ARG A 40 5.14 -8.29 -8.45
N ALA A 41 5.17 -8.62 -7.16
CA ALA A 41 6.02 -7.94 -6.19
C ALA A 41 7.53 -7.97 -6.54
N LYS A 42 7.99 -8.98 -7.27
CA LYS A 42 9.37 -9.05 -7.76
C LYS A 42 9.71 -7.98 -8.81
N LEU A 43 8.70 -7.45 -9.49
CA LEU A 43 8.85 -6.43 -10.53
C LEU A 43 8.74 -5.00 -9.96
N GLU A 44 8.43 -4.85 -8.67
CA GLU A 44 8.19 -3.53 -8.07
C GLU A 44 9.44 -2.64 -8.06
N ALA A 45 10.62 -3.22 -7.85
CA ALA A 45 11.87 -2.46 -7.87
C ALA A 45 12.17 -1.87 -9.27
N ASP A 46 11.87 -2.61 -10.32
CA ASP A 46 12.02 -2.15 -11.70
C ASP A 46 10.96 -1.12 -12.07
N ASN A 47 9.72 -1.33 -11.63
CA ASN A 47 8.66 -0.35 -11.75
C ASN A 47 9.02 0.98 -11.08
N ASP A 48 9.49 0.95 -9.82
CA ASP A 48 9.86 2.15 -9.07
C ASP A 48 11.03 2.87 -9.75
N ARG A 49 12.04 2.15 -10.21
CA ARG A 49 13.17 2.71 -10.97
C ARG A 49 12.71 3.38 -12.26
N THR A 50 11.85 2.71 -13.02
CA THR A 50 11.32 3.25 -14.28
C THR A 50 10.47 4.48 -14.03
N PHE A 51 9.64 4.47 -12.98
CA PHE A 51 8.86 5.64 -12.58
C PHE A 51 9.77 6.82 -12.23
N ASP A 52 10.79 6.63 -11.41
CA ASP A 52 11.74 7.69 -11.02
C ASP A 52 12.53 8.23 -12.22
N GLN A 53 12.79 7.43 -13.25
CA GLN A 53 13.47 7.87 -14.48
C GLN A 53 12.58 8.72 -15.39
N LEU A 54 11.28 8.41 -15.46
CA LEU A 54 10.35 9.00 -16.43
C LEU A 54 9.47 10.10 -15.87
N TYR A 55 9.32 10.20 -14.53
CA TYR A 55 8.39 11.11 -13.90
C TYR A 55 9.08 12.05 -12.91
N SER A 56 8.77 13.34 -13.03
CA SER A 56 9.02 14.32 -11.99
C SER A 56 7.84 14.39 -11.04
N TYR A 57 8.09 14.60 -9.75
CA TYR A 57 7.04 14.70 -8.74
C TYR A 57 7.52 15.44 -7.49
N SER A 58 6.58 15.88 -6.67
CA SER A 58 6.83 16.44 -5.35
C SER A 58 6.39 15.43 -4.29
N ARG A 59 7.16 15.34 -3.21
CA ARG A 59 6.84 14.50 -2.06
C ARG A 59 6.87 15.33 -0.79
N GLU A 60 5.74 15.39 -0.12
CA GLU A 60 5.57 16.03 1.17
C GLU A 60 5.51 14.97 2.27
N LYS A 61 6.22 15.21 3.37
CA LYS A 61 6.23 14.37 4.56
C LYS A 61 6.01 15.24 5.78
N ILE A 62 5.03 14.88 6.59
CA ILE A 62 4.68 15.55 7.84
C ILE A 62 4.78 14.51 8.95
N THR A 63 5.55 14.85 10.01
CA THR A 63 5.60 14.03 11.21
C THR A 63 5.23 14.89 12.41
N GLU A 64 4.20 14.49 13.15
CA GLU A 64 3.75 15.14 14.36
C GLU A 64 4.01 14.26 15.58
N TYR A 65 4.67 14.83 16.57
CA TYR A 65 4.94 14.20 17.86
C TYR A 65 4.06 14.84 18.92
N ARG A 66 3.26 14.01 19.60
CA ARG A 66 2.33 14.45 20.64
C ARG A 66 2.64 13.75 21.96
N ASN A 67 2.28 14.41 23.06
CA ASN A 67 2.33 13.78 24.39
C ASN A 67 1.11 12.88 24.63
N GLY A 68 1.05 12.22 25.81
CA GLY A 68 -0.01 11.27 26.16
C GLY A 68 -1.40 11.86 26.30
N VAL A 69 -1.56 13.18 26.34
CA VAL A 69 -2.87 13.87 26.33
C VAL A 69 -3.23 14.48 24.98
N GLY A 70 -2.38 14.22 23.95
CA GLY A 70 -2.64 14.64 22.57
C GLY A 70 -2.05 16.00 22.18
N ASP A 71 -1.39 16.74 23.08
CA ASP A 71 -0.80 18.04 22.75
C ASP A 71 0.37 17.86 21.76
N LEU A 72 0.39 18.67 20.73
CA LEU A 72 1.49 18.73 19.78
C LEU A 72 2.76 19.27 20.47
N LYS A 73 3.83 18.50 20.44
CA LYS A 73 5.14 18.85 21.00
C LYS A 73 6.16 19.21 19.93
N LYS A 74 6.08 18.56 18.77
CA LYS A 74 6.97 18.82 17.65
C LYS A 74 6.25 18.46 16.36
N ARG A 75 6.49 19.24 15.30
CA ARG A 75 6.10 18.96 13.93
C ARG A 75 7.32 19.10 13.03
N GLU A 76 7.49 18.14 12.14
CA GLU A 76 8.53 18.14 11.11
C GLU A 76 7.84 18.09 9.76
N ASP A 77 8.04 19.12 8.95
CA ASP A 77 7.55 19.20 7.58
C ASP A 77 8.77 19.11 6.64
N LYS A 78 8.70 18.19 5.68
CA LYS A 78 9.75 18.02 4.69
C LYS A 78 9.13 17.86 3.30
N THR A 79 9.45 18.81 2.43
CA THR A 79 9.07 18.72 1.00
C THR A 79 10.34 18.45 0.19
N SER A 80 10.25 17.52 -0.75
CA SER A 80 11.30 17.22 -1.71
C SER A 80 10.71 17.15 -3.12
N ALA A 81 11.43 17.67 -4.10
CA ALA A 81 11.12 17.53 -5.51
C ALA A 81 12.05 16.49 -6.14
N HIS A 82 11.48 15.57 -6.89
CA HIS A 82 12.21 14.64 -7.74
C HIS A 82 12.15 15.13 -9.17
N GLN A 83 13.32 15.22 -9.81
CA GLN A 83 13.44 15.52 -11.24
C GLN A 83 13.77 14.23 -11.98
N ALA A 84 12.95 13.87 -12.95
CA ALA A 84 13.21 12.74 -13.81
C ALA A 84 14.51 12.93 -14.60
N ASN A 85 15.30 11.88 -14.76
CA ASN A 85 16.54 11.91 -15.53
C ASN A 85 16.53 10.80 -16.59
N PRO A 86 16.16 11.10 -17.84
CA PRO A 86 16.06 10.10 -18.91
C PRO A 86 17.41 9.57 -19.38
N THR A 87 18.51 10.23 -19.05
CA THR A 87 19.86 9.84 -19.53
C THR A 87 20.29 8.47 -19.00
N ASN A 88 19.67 7.98 -17.94
CA ASN A 88 19.90 6.65 -17.38
C ASN A 88 18.92 5.57 -17.92
N ALA A 89 18.03 5.92 -18.86
CA ALA A 89 16.98 5.03 -19.34
C ALA A 89 17.41 4.08 -20.49
N VAL A 90 18.64 4.18 -20.99
CA VAL A 90 19.11 3.38 -22.13
C VAL A 90 20.34 2.57 -21.76
N LEU A 91 20.13 1.43 -21.11
CA LEU A 91 21.02 0.26 -21.24
C LEU A 91 20.19 -1.00 -21.04
N PRO A 92 20.16 -1.93 -22.01
CA PRO A 92 19.56 -3.24 -21.81
C PRO A 92 20.34 -4.02 -20.75
N PRO A 93 19.70 -4.96 -20.03
CA PRO A 93 20.34 -5.72 -18.96
C PRO A 93 21.24 -6.82 -19.53
N ALA A 94 22.39 -6.44 -20.08
CA ALA A 94 23.46 -7.37 -20.39
C ALA A 94 24.79 -6.65 -20.14
N ALA A 95 25.52 -7.16 -19.14
CA ALA A 95 26.88 -6.78 -18.77
C ALA A 95 27.04 -5.57 -17.82
N GLN A 96 26.64 -5.74 -16.55
CA GLN A 96 27.34 -5.08 -15.46
C GLN A 96 27.67 -6.12 -14.38
N THR A 97 28.76 -6.81 -14.62
CA THR A 97 29.58 -7.44 -13.59
C THR A 97 30.27 -6.34 -12.80
N ASN A 98 30.02 -6.36 -11.46
CA ASN A 98 30.89 -5.87 -10.41
C ASN A 98 31.26 -4.38 -10.36
N ALA A 99 30.44 -3.61 -9.65
CA ALA A 99 30.95 -2.63 -8.70
C ALA A 99 30.02 -2.63 -7.48
N VAL A 100 30.23 -3.60 -6.61
CA VAL A 100 29.74 -3.60 -5.24
C VAL A 100 30.48 -2.50 -4.50
N SER A 101 29.89 -1.33 -4.37
CA SER A 101 30.25 -0.40 -3.32
C SER A 101 29.40 -0.73 -2.11
N GLN A 102 29.76 -1.83 -1.48
CA GLN A 102 29.35 -2.22 -0.15
C GLN A 102 29.99 -1.19 0.80
N LYS A 103 29.22 -0.19 1.22
CA LYS A 103 29.48 0.50 2.47
C LYS A 103 28.69 -0.24 3.53
N ASP A 104 29.27 -1.34 4.00
CA ASP A 104 28.90 -1.97 5.26
C ASP A 104 29.14 -0.96 6.38
N GLY A 105 28.11 -0.23 6.73
CA GLY A 105 27.98 0.41 8.01
C GLY A 105 27.28 -0.59 8.92
N ALA A 106 28.02 -1.46 9.58
CA ALA A 106 27.53 -2.20 10.72
C ALA A 106 27.04 -1.19 11.77
N ILE A 107 25.72 -0.93 11.77
CA ILE A 107 25.07 -0.19 12.84
C ILE A 107 24.78 -1.19 13.94
N THR A 108 25.77 -1.38 14.80
CA THR A 108 25.57 -1.82 16.19
C THR A 108 24.95 -0.65 16.95
N ASP A 109 23.68 -0.32 16.66
CA ASP A 109 22.93 0.65 17.43
C ASP A 109 22.15 -0.07 18.52
N THR A 110 22.78 -0.18 19.69
CA THR A 110 22.19 -0.66 20.94
C THR A 110 21.21 0.36 21.56
N HIS A 111 20.96 1.47 20.89
CA HIS A 111 19.92 2.44 21.25
C HIS A 111 18.81 2.36 20.23
N SER A 112 17.83 1.50 20.51
CA SER A 112 16.56 1.46 19.80
C SER A 112 15.76 2.73 20.07
N ASN A 113 16.13 3.80 19.37
CA ASN A 113 15.23 4.92 19.22
C ASN A 113 14.01 4.40 18.45
N VAL A 114 12.85 4.38 19.08
CA VAL A 114 11.55 4.16 18.43
C VAL A 114 11.23 5.40 17.58
N ARG A 115 12.17 5.80 16.73
CA ARG A 115 11.96 6.75 15.65
C ARG A 115 11.53 5.92 14.47
N GLY A 116 10.23 5.98 14.16
CA GLY A 116 9.54 5.21 13.14
C GLY A 116 10.35 4.99 11.87
N GLN A 117 11.08 3.88 11.81
CA GLN A 117 11.42 3.30 10.53
C GLN A 117 10.15 2.66 10.00
N ALA A 118 9.43 3.43 9.19
CA ALA A 118 8.32 2.91 8.41
C ALA A 118 8.81 1.62 7.73
N CYS A 119 8.03 0.53 7.87
CA CYS A 119 8.27 -0.68 7.10
C CYS A 119 8.41 -0.27 5.63
N LYS A 120 9.56 -0.52 5.02
CA LYS A 120 9.73 -0.18 3.61
C LYS A 120 8.71 -0.98 2.83
N LYS A 121 8.05 -0.34 1.87
CA LYS A 121 7.05 -0.89 0.96
C LYS A 121 7.39 -2.31 0.46
N ASN A 122 8.65 -2.54 0.13
CA ASN A 122 9.15 -3.80 -0.41
C ASN A 122 9.26 -4.92 0.63
N ASP A 123 9.28 -4.59 1.92
CA ASP A 123 9.46 -5.58 2.97
C ASP A 123 8.23 -6.46 3.19
N PHE A 124 7.03 -5.96 2.85
CA PHE A 124 5.79 -6.68 3.13
C PHE A 124 5.49 -7.81 2.14
N LEU A 125 5.81 -7.64 0.85
CA LEU A 125 5.43 -8.63 -0.18
C LEU A 125 6.60 -9.40 -0.79
N GLN A 126 7.84 -8.93 -0.65
CA GLN A 126 9.01 -9.62 -1.23
C GLN A 126 9.52 -10.77 -0.36
N ASN A 127 9.21 -10.78 0.94
CA ASN A 127 9.63 -11.84 1.83
C ASN A 127 8.60 -12.97 1.85
N GLN A 128 8.98 -14.15 1.36
CA GLN A 128 8.11 -15.35 1.39
C GLN A 128 7.65 -15.70 2.80
N ASP A 129 8.52 -15.49 3.79
CA ASP A 129 8.22 -15.77 5.18
C ASP A 129 7.11 -14.87 5.73
N LEU A 130 6.94 -13.66 5.17
CA LEU A 130 5.89 -12.75 5.58
C LEU A 130 4.49 -13.24 5.21
N LEU A 131 4.30 -13.74 3.98
CA LEU A 131 3.00 -14.27 3.56
C LEU A 131 2.60 -15.49 4.39
N ASN A 132 3.57 -16.32 4.78
CA ASN A 132 3.33 -17.50 5.64
C ASN A 132 2.95 -17.13 7.09
N ARG A 133 3.17 -15.88 7.50
CA ARG A 133 2.81 -15.39 8.84
C ARG A 133 1.35 -14.98 8.94
N PHE A 134 0.63 -14.93 7.82
CA PHE A 134 -0.76 -14.49 7.77
C PHE A 134 -1.68 -15.55 7.18
N GLN A 135 -2.90 -15.58 7.71
CA GLN A 135 -4.05 -16.20 7.05
C GLN A 135 -4.77 -15.12 6.27
N PHE A 136 -5.01 -15.38 4.99
CA PHE A 136 -5.75 -14.50 4.11
C PHE A 136 -7.16 -15.04 3.84
N LYS A 137 -8.09 -14.12 3.63
CA LYS A 137 -9.46 -14.42 3.21
C LYS A 137 -9.85 -13.45 2.10
N LEU A 138 -10.32 -13.99 0.98
CA LEU A 138 -10.93 -13.18 -0.07
C LEU A 138 -12.27 -12.63 0.44
N ALA A 139 -12.36 -11.31 0.61
CA ALA A 139 -13.54 -10.62 1.12
C ALA A 139 -14.45 -10.10 0.00
N GLY A 140 -13.94 -9.99 -1.23
CA GLY A 140 -14.70 -9.52 -2.37
C GLY A 140 -13.86 -8.75 -3.38
N GLN A 141 -14.52 -7.84 -4.08
CA GLN A 141 -13.93 -6.96 -5.07
C GLN A 141 -14.54 -5.57 -4.94
N GLU A 142 -13.74 -4.53 -5.13
CA GLU A 142 -14.22 -3.16 -5.25
C GLU A 142 -13.42 -2.38 -6.30
N THR A 143 -13.89 -1.19 -6.65
CA THR A 143 -13.15 -0.28 -7.54
C THR A 143 -12.28 0.65 -6.71
N VAL A 144 -10.97 0.61 -6.94
CA VAL A 144 -9.98 1.50 -6.32
C VAL A 144 -9.30 2.30 -7.42
N ASN A 145 -9.36 3.64 -7.34
CA ASN A 145 -8.78 4.54 -8.34
C ASN A 145 -9.21 4.22 -9.80
N GLY A 146 -10.50 3.87 -9.97
CA GLY A 146 -11.08 3.55 -11.27
C GLY A 146 -10.77 2.14 -11.79
N ARG A 147 -10.09 1.29 -11.04
CA ARG A 147 -9.71 -0.07 -11.42
C ARG A 147 -10.30 -1.12 -10.47
N PRO A 148 -10.72 -2.28 -10.96
CA PRO A 148 -11.20 -3.36 -10.09
C PRO A 148 -10.03 -3.90 -9.25
N ALA A 149 -10.27 -4.14 -7.97
CA ALA A 149 -9.28 -4.68 -7.04
C ALA A 149 -9.90 -5.78 -6.16
N TRP A 150 -9.16 -6.87 -5.95
CA TRP A 150 -9.51 -7.92 -5.00
C TRP A 150 -9.25 -7.43 -3.57
N ILE A 151 -10.20 -7.70 -2.69
CA ILE A 151 -10.10 -7.36 -1.27
C ILE A 151 -9.69 -8.62 -0.51
N LEU A 152 -8.55 -8.57 0.16
CA LEU A 152 -8.05 -9.66 1.00
C LEU A 152 -7.93 -9.17 2.44
N ASP A 153 -8.72 -9.77 3.34
CA ASP A 153 -8.51 -9.60 4.77
C ASP A 153 -7.36 -10.51 5.22
N PHE A 154 -6.53 -10.04 6.15
CA PHE A 154 -5.45 -10.82 6.70
C PHE A 154 -5.37 -10.70 8.22
N VAL A 155 -5.01 -11.80 8.87
CA VAL A 155 -4.77 -11.91 10.31
C VAL A 155 -3.53 -12.78 10.56
N PRO A 156 -2.87 -12.71 11.73
CA PRO A 156 -1.77 -13.60 12.05
C PRO A 156 -2.14 -15.07 11.90
N ALA A 157 -1.30 -15.86 11.25
CA ALA A 157 -1.56 -17.28 11.00
C ALA A 157 -1.58 -18.12 12.29
N SER A 158 -0.87 -17.68 13.32
CA SER A 158 -0.79 -18.33 14.62
C SER A 158 -0.49 -17.30 15.71
N LYS A 159 -0.86 -17.64 16.95
CA LYS A 159 -0.50 -16.84 18.14
C LYS A 159 0.98 -16.95 18.52
N ASN A 160 1.66 -18.03 18.09
CA ASN A 160 3.03 -18.38 18.47
C ASN A 160 3.96 -18.37 17.26
N LEU A 161 3.93 -17.29 16.47
CA LEU A 161 4.87 -17.12 15.38
C LEU A 161 6.28 -16.79 15.90
N PRO A 162 7.35 -17.27 15.24
CA PRO A 162 8.72 -16.99 15.67
C PRO A 162 9.02 -15.49 15.62
N GLU A 163 9.69 -14.97 16.66
CA GLU A 163 10.08 -13.57 16.82
C GLU A 163 11.59 -13.46 16.93
N HIS A 164 12.28 -13.11 15.84
CA HIS A 164 13.74 -12.96 15.82
C HIS A 164 14.19 -11.53 16.11
N ASN A 165 13.31 -10.56 15.88
CA ASN A 165 13.59 -9.13 16.02
C ASN A 165 12.30 -8.34 16.30
N LEU A 166 12.45 -7.03 16.53
CA LEU A 166 11.32 -6.14 16.80
C LEU A 166 10.32 -6.07 15.64
N LYS A 167 10.81 -6.11 14.38
CA LYS A 167 9.96 -6.13 13.19
C LYS A 167 9.04 -7.34 13.18
N ASP A 168 9.55 -8.52 13.52
CA ASP A 168 8.76 -9.75 13.62
C ASP A 168 7.63 -9.61 14.64
N ARG A 169 7.89 -8.97 15.79
CA ARG A 169 6.88 -8.72 16.82
C ARG A 169 5.72 -7.86 16.32
N PHE A 170 6.03 -6.82 15.53
CA PHE A 170 5.00 -5.99 14.91
C PHE A 170 4.20 -6.78 13.88
N ILE A 171 4.88 -7.50 12.98
CA ILE A 171 4.27 -8.28 11.91
C ILE A 171 3.37 -9.37 12.47
N ASN A 172 3.85 -10.12 13.49
CA ASN A 172 3.09 -11.21 14.11
C ASN A 172 1.80 -10.76 14.81
N LYS A 173 1.64 -9.46 15.03
CA LYS A 173 0.48 -8.85 15.68
C LYS A 173 -0.31 -7.92 14.75
N ALA A 174 0.03 -7.90 13.47
CA ALA A 174 -0.64 -7.09 12.48
C ALA A 174 -1.85 -7.83 11.89
N ALA A 175 -2.96 -7.11 11.73
CA ALA A 175 -4.12 -7.58 10.98
C ALA A 175 -4.64 -6.42 10.13
N GLY A 176 -5.46 -6.73 9.13
CA GLY A 176 -6.04 -5.68 8.29
C GLY A 176 -6.55 -6.18 6.97
N ARG A 177 -6.45 -5.30 5.99
CA ARG A 177 -6.95 -5.51 4.63
C ARG A 177 -5.95 -5.03 3.60
N ILE A 178 -5.81 -5.77 2.54
CA ILE A 178 -5.06 -5.36 1.35
C ILE A 178 -5.97 -5.38 0.13
N TRP A 179 -5.67 -4.51 -0.83
CA TRP A 179 -6.34 -4.45 -2.13
C TRP A 179 -5.30 -4.74 -3.21
N VAL A 180 -5.63 -5.68 -4.05
CA VAL A 180 -4.78 -6.15 -5.15
C VAL A 180 -5.49 -5.87 -6.46
N ASP A 181 -4.85 -5.14 -7.38
CA ASP A 181 -5.40 -4.87 -8.71
C ASP A 181 -5.76 -6.17 -9.43
N ALA A 182 -6.98 -6.25 -9.94
CA ALA A 182 -7.50 -7.49 -10.53
C ALA A 182 -6.87 -7.84 -11.89
N GLY A 183 -6.29 -6.86 -12.58
CA GLY A 183 -5.65 -7.06 -13.88
C GLY A 183 -4.15 -7.30 -13.81
N GLU A 184 -3.45 -6.65 -12.87
CA GLU A 184 -1.99 -6.67 -12.80
C GLU A 184 -1.42 -7.28 -11.52
N PHE A 185 -2.27 -7.64 -10.56
CA PHE A 185 -1.90 -8.20 -9.25
C PHE A 185 -0.96 -7.31 -8.44
N SER A 186 -0.89 -6.01 -8.76
CA SER A 186 -0.15 -5.03 -7.97
C SER A 186 -0.89 -4.73 -6.67
N LEU A 187 -0.14 -4.58 -5.57
CA LEU A 187 -0.69 -4.09 -4.32
C LEU A 187 -1.07 -2.61 -4.48
N VAL A 188 -2.36 -2.31 -4.35
CA VAL A 188 -2.89 -0.94 -4.57
C VAL A 188 -3.06 -0.20 -3.26
N LYS A 189 -3.54 -0.90 -2.22
CA LYS A 189 -3.89 -0.28 -0.94
C LYS A 189 -3.67 -1.26 0.20
N VAL A 190 -3.26 -0.74 1.35
CA VAL A 190 -3.15 -1.47 2.62
C VAL A 190 -3.82 -0.65 3.70
N ASP A 191 -4.58 -1.29 4.54
CA ASP A 191 -5.11 -0.76 5.80
C ASP A 191 -4.81 -1.79 6.88
N MET A 192 -3.91 -1.45 7.79
CA MET A 192 -3.36 -2.39 8.77
C MET A 192 -3.36 -1.77 10.17
N HIS A 193 -3.57 -2.62 11.18
CA HIS A 193 -3.49 -2.23 12.58
C HIS A 193 -2.86 -3.35 13.43
N LEU A 194 -2.39 -2.99 14.62
CA LEU A 194 -2.00 -3.97 15.63
C LEU A 194 -3.22 -4.55 16.32
N THR A 195 -3.23 -5.85 16.52
CA THR A 195 -4.25 -6.59 17.28
C THR A 195 -3.90 -6.71 18.76
N GLN A 196 -2.63 -6.51 19.11
CA GLN A 196 -2.10 -6.60 20.46
C GLN A 196 -0.91 -5.65 20.61
N SER A 197 -0.58 -5.28 21.84
CA SER A 197 0.60 -4.47 22.14
C SER A 197 1.90 -5.20 21.80
N VAL A 198 2.91 -4.42 21.43
CA VAL A 198 4.28 -4.85 21.16
C VAL A 198 5.19 -4.26 22.21
N ASP A 199 5.82 -5.12 23.04
CA ASP A 199 6.78 -4.70 24.02
C ASP A 199 8.20 -4.63 23.43
N VAL A 200 8.92 -3.57 23.76
CA VAL A 200 10.32 -3.36 23.39
C VAL A 200 11.19 -3.68 24.60
N ALA A 201 12.16 -4.59 24.44
CA ALA A 201 13.03 -5.07 25.52
C ALA A 201 12.24 -5.46 26.80
N LEU A 202 11.28 -6.40 26.63
CA LEU A 202 10.41 -6.90 27.70
C LEU A 202 9.61 -5.79 28.43
N GLY A 203 9.30 -4.70 27.73
CA GLY A 203 8.56 -3.57 28.30
C GLY A 203 9.42 -2.59 29.12
N LEU A 204 10.70 -2.87 29.33
CA LEU A 204 11.58 -1.98 30.10
C LEU A 204 11.92 -0.71 29.33
N VAL A 205 12.10 -0.80 28.01
CA VAL A 205 12.40 0.34 27.14
C VAL A 205 11.14 1.02 26.64
N GLY A 206 10.06 0.24 26.44
CA GLY A 206 8.79 0.79 25.97
C GLY A 206 7.81 -0.26 25.54
N SER A 207 6.65 0.20 25.13
CA SER A 207 5.60 -0.64 24.49
C SER A 207 4.80 0.20 23.52
N VAL A 208 4.37 -0.41 22.42
CA VAL A 208 3.44 0.16 21.45
C VAL A 208 2.13 -0.59 21.56
N TRP A 209 1.04 0.09 21.90
CA TRP A 209 -0.28 -0.54 22.05
C TRP A 209 -1.25 -0.20 20.94
N LYS A 210 -0.95 0.83 20.13
CA LYS A 210 -1.72 1.16 18.95
C LYS A 210 -0.77 1.52 17.81
N PHE A 211 -0.99 0.90 16.68
CA PHE A 211 -0.35 1.25 15.42
C PHE A 211 -1.35 1.01 14.30
N THR A 212 -1.53 2.02 13.48
CA THR A 212 -2.30 1.92 12.25
C THR A 212 -1.41 2.34 11.09
N TYR A 213 -1.58 1.69 9.96
CA TYR A 213 -0.82 1.96 8.75
C TYR A 213 -1.75 1.92 7.55
N TYR A 214 -1.76 2.99 6.79
CA TYR A 214 -2.47 3.13 5.54
C TYR A 214 -1.49 3.42 4.42
N PHE A 215 -1.67 2.76 3.29
CA PHE A 215 -0.82 2.90 2.12
C PHE A 215 -1.71 2.83 0.88
N GLU A 216 -1.45 3.72 -0.10
CA GLU A 216 -2.18 3.76 -1.35
C GLU A 216 -1.25 4.06 -2.52
N ARG A 217 -1.46 3.36 -3.62
CA ARG A 217 -0.77 3.54 -4.89
C ARG A 217 -1.74 3.95 -5.98
N TRP A 218 -1.23 4.75 -6.88
CA TRP A 218 -1.90 5.12 -8.11
C TRP A 218 -1.10 4.61 -9.30
N ARG A 219 -1.79 4.47 -10.43
CA ARG A 219 -1.22 4.03 -11.68
C ARG A 219 -1.19 5.20 -12.66
N THR A 220 -0.08 5.38 -13.36
CA THR A 220 0.05 6.33 -14.45
C THR A 220 -0.65 5.81 -15.72
N ASP A 221 -0.91 6.66 -16.69
CA ASP A 221 -1.56 6.28 -17.95
C ASP A 221 -0.74 5.26 -18.75
N ASP A 222 0.58 5.28 -18.63
CA ASP A 222 1.51 4.34 -19.26
C ASP A 222 1.80 3.08 -18.43
N GLY A 223 1.11 2.91 -17.33
CA GLY A 223 1.08 1.63 -16.60
C GLY A 223 2.02 1.51 -15.43
N LEU A 224 2.74 2.55 -15.04
CA LEU A 224 3.62 2.52 -13.88
C LEU A 224 2.86 2.82 -12.60
N TRP A 225 3.18 2.08 -11.54
CA TRP A 225 2.61 2.29 -10.22
C TRP A 225 3.52 3.17 -9.36
N PHE A 226 2.94 4.11 -8.62
CA PHE A 226 3.67 4.93 -7.67
C PHE A 226 2.91 5.07 -6.35
N THR A 227 3.64 5.28 -5.27
CA THR A 227 3.05 5.54 -3.96
C THR A 227 2.46 6.94 -3.94
N ARG A 228 1.14 7.00 -3.79
CA ARG A 228 0.39 8.26 -3.72
C ARG A 228 0.32 8.78 -2.30
N LYS A 229 0.08 7.88 -1.32
CA LYS A 229 -0.17 8.24 0.06
C LYS A 229 0.34 7.17 1.02
N VAL A 230 0.93 7.61 2.12
CA VAL A 230 1.26 6.78 3.28
C VAL A 230 0.87 7.55 4.53
N ASP A 231 0.03 6.96 5.38
CA ASP A 231 -0.28 7.47 6.70
C ASP A 231 0.02 6.40 7.73
N TRP A 232 0.54 6.77 8.87
CA TRP A 232 0.58 5.88 10.00
C TRP A 232 0.46 6.66 11.31
N HIS A 233 -0.12 6.00 12.29
CA HIS A 233 -0.26 6.51 13.64
C HIS A 233 0.29 5.49 14.63
N LEU A 234 1.05 5.95 15.59
CA LEU A 234 1.66 5.13 16.63
C LEU A 234 1.36 5.75 18.00
N GLU A 235 0.82 4.93 18.91
CA GLU A 235 0.72 5.27 20.33
C GLU A 235 1.49 4.25 21.15
N GLY A 236 2.31 4.76 22.05
CA GLY A 236 3.16 3.90 22.85
C GLY A 236 3.75 4.61 24.05
N ARG A 237 4.54 3.86 24.80
CA ARG A 237 5.32 4.37 25.92
C ARG A 237 6.79 4.18 25.64
N GLU A 238 7.57 5.23 25.85
CA GLU A 238 9.03 5.20 25.89
C GLU A 238 9.45 5.42 27.33
N VAL A 239 9.97 4.38 27.96
CA VAL A 239 10.26 4.32 29.41
C VAL A 239 8.96 4.60 30.22
N ILE A 240 8.78 5.83 30.67
CA ILE A 240 7.59 6.26 31.45
C ILE A 240 6.73 7.29 30.70
N LEU A 241 7.20 7.77 29.56
CA LEU A 241 6.54 8.83 28.81
C LEU A 241 5.61 8.26 27.74
N HIS A 242 4.34 8.60 27.81
CA HIS A 242 3.37 8.31 26.75
C HIS A 242 3.63 9.25 25.57
N ARG A 243 3.71 8.65 24.37
CA ARG A 243 3.96 9.37 23.12
C ARG A 243 3.01 8.90 22.04
N MET A 244 2.58 9.84 21.20
CA MET A 244 1.88 9.59 19.97
C MET A 244 2.69 10.19 18.82
N VAL A 245 2.71 9.47 17.69
CA VAL A 245 3.37 9.95 16.47
C VAL A 245 2.40 9.74 15.32
N ASP A 246 2.13 10.81 14.59
CA ASP A 246 1.38 10.80 13.34
C ASP A 246 2.33 11.09 12.18
N TYR A 247 2.22 10.31 11.12
CA TYR A 247 3.01 10.48 9.90
C TYR A 247 2.11 10.51 8.68
N HIS A 248 2.35 11.49 7.82
CA HIS A 248 1.70 11.64 6.53
C HIS A 248 2.75 11.80 5.45
N GLU A 249 2.63 11.03 4.39
CA GLU A 249 3.43 11.22 3.17
C GLU A 249 2.49 11.25 1.96
N GLN A 250 2.69 12.25 1.11
CA GLN A 250 1.92 12.39 -0.12
C GLN A 250 2.83 12.73 -1.30
N THR A 251 2.62 12.04 -2.42
CA THR A 251 3.25 12.36 -3.70
C THR A 251 2.26 13.16 -4.55
N THR A 252 2.68 14.33 -5.04
CA THR A 252 1.88 15.26 -5.84
C THR A 252 2.64 15.70 -7.08
N ASN A 253 1.98 16.44 -7.99
CA ASN A 253 2.59 17.02 -9.19
C ASN A 253 3.34 15.98 -10.04
N VAL A 254 2.76 14.80 -10.18
CA VAL A 254 3.32 13.71 -10.98
C VAL A 254 3.18 14.06 -12.45
N GLN A 255 4.31 14.24 -13.14
CA GLN A 255 4.37 14.64 -14.54
C GLN A 255 5.41 13.81 -15.28
N LYS A 256 5.01 13.21 -16.39
CA LYS A 256 5.94 12.53 -17.29
C LYS A 256 6.77 13.55 -18.04
N ILE A 257 8.08 13.34 -18.07
CA ILE A 257 8.94 14.17 -18.92
C ILE A 257 8.76 13.77 -20.40
N ASN A 258 8.54 14.77 -21.24
CA ASN A 258 8.53 14.55 -22.69
C ASN A 258 9.98 14.44 -23.16
N SER A 259 10.36 13.29 -23.69
CA SER A 259 11.69 13.06 -24.28
C SER A 259 11.97 13.92 -25.55
N ALA A 260 11.04 14.77 -25.94
CA ALA A 260 11.14 15.61 -27.14
C ALA A 260 11.92 16.93 -26.95
N ALA A 261 12.44 17.22 -25.75
CA ALA A 261 13.15 18.48 -25.46
C ALA A 261 14.68 18.33 -25.37
N ALA A 262 15.22 17.20 -25.81
CA ALA A 262 16.67 16.94 -25.81
C ALA A 262 17.21 16.83 -27.27
N ASN A 263 16.92 17.84 -28.10
CA ASN A 263 17.61 18.06 -29.39
C ASN A 263 18.22 19.44 -29.42
#